data_8962a13ba2e798f2e325b04d5dfbae35
#
_entry.id   8962a13ba2e798f2e325b04d5dfbae35
#
_cell.length_a   1.000
_cell.length_b   1.000
_cell.length_c   1.000
_cell.angle_alpha   90.00
_cell.angle_beta   90.00
_cell.angle_gamma   90.00
#
_symmetry.space_group_name_H-M   'P 1'
#
loop_
_entity.id
_entity.type
_entity.pdbx_description
1 polymer ?
#
loop_
_entity_poly.entity_id
_entity_poly.type
_entity_poly.pdbx_seq_one_letter_code
_entity_poly.pdbx_strand_id
1 'polypeptide(L)'
;MKDFKKYYIISAPPSDVYLALTNPLTIHLWSGEEAVMSTEPDSEFSLWEDSIVGKNLEFEPNKKIVQQWYFEGQEEPSIVTIKLHEDKNGTSAELRHSNIPDQAYDDMVAGWNEQYFGALQEFYSE
;
A
#
# COMPACT_ATOMS: atom_id res chain seq x y z
N MET A 1 13.77 -12.04 -9.52
CA MET A 1 13.15 -11.08 -8.58
C MET A 1 13.28 -9.68 -9.11
N LYS A 2 12.22 -8.90 -8.98
CA LYS A 2 12.19 -7.53 -9.50
C LYS A 2 11.79 -6.55 -8.40
N ASP A 3 12.22 -5.31 -8.55
CA ASP A 3 11.87 -4.22 -7.65
C ASP A 3 11.10 -3.17 -8.43
N PHE A 4 10.17 -2.49 -7.74
CA PHE A 4 9.37 -1.41 -8.31
C PHE A 4 9.42 -0.21 -7.39
N LYS A 5 9.57 0.99 -7.94
CA LYS A 5 9.55 2.23 -7.19
C LYS A 5 8.80 3.27 -7.99
N LYS A 6 7.88 3.98 -7.31
CA LYS A 6 7.13 5.06 -7.95
C LYS A 6 6.64 6.05 -6.90
N TYR A 7 6.43 7.29 -7.32
CA TYR A 7 5.83 8.34 -6.51
C TYR A 7 4.42 8.61 -7.01
N TYR A 8 3.47 8.75 -6.09
CA TYR A 8 2.08 9.08 -6.40
C TYR A 8 1.69 10.34 -5.66
N ILE A 9 1.11 11.30 -6.37
CA ILE A 9 0.61 12.53 -5.74
C ILE A 9 -0.85 12.33 -5.39
N ILE A 10 -1.19 12.55 -4.12
CA ILE A 10 -2.53 12.36 -3.59
C ILE A 10 -3.01 13.68 -3.02
N SER A 11 -4.21 14.11 -3.41
CA SER A 11 -4.77 15.42 -3.02
C SER A 11 -5.37 15.40 -1.61
N ALA A 12 -4.56 15.00 -0.63
CA ALA A 12 -4.94 14.94 0.77
C ALA A 12 -3.67 15.05 1.62
N PRO A 13 -3.75 15.61 2.84
CA PRO A 13 -2.57 15.70 3.70
C PRO A 13 -2.07 14.31 4.14
N PRO A 14 -0.79 14.19 4.53
CA PRO A 14 -0.24 12.89 4.93
C PRO A 14 -1.02 12.17 6.03
N SER A 15 -1.62 12.90 6.98
CA SER A 15 -2.43 12.28 8.03
C SER A 15 -3.65 11.57 7.48
N ASP A 16 -4.30 12.16 6.48
CA ASP A 16 -5.47 11.55 5.82
C ASP A 16 -5.05 10.34 4.99
N VAL A 17 -3.94 10.46 4.26
CA VAL A 17 -3.41 9.34 3.47
C VAL A 17 -3.01 8.18 4.37
N TYR A 18 -2.33 8.47 5.47
CA TYR A 18 -1.94 7.44 6.43
C TYR A 18 -3.16 6.69 6.96
N LEU A 19 -4.20 7.43 7.36
CA LEU A 19 -5.45 6.82 7.83
C LEU A 19 -6.09 5.97 6.73
N ALA A 20 -6.10 6.47 5.50
CA ALA A 20 -6.67 5.74 4.36
C ALA A 20 -5.96 4.42 4.09
N LEU A 21 -4.67 4.32 4.44
CA LEU A 21 -3.88 3.11 4.20
C LEU A 21 -3.88 2.14 5.38
N THR A 22 -4.27 2.58 6.57
CA THR A 22 -4.13 1.79 7.80
C THR A 22 -5.44 1.46 8.50
N ASN A 23 -6.52 2.14 8.16
CA ASN A 23 -7.83 1.91 8.79
C ASN A 23 -8.69 1.04 7.88
N PRO A 24 -9.17 -0.14 8.35
CA PRO A 24 -9.95 -1.05 7.50
C PRO A 24 -11.19 -0.42 6.88
N LEU A 25 -11.89 0.40 7.65
CA LEU A 25 -13.10 1.06 7.16
C LEU A 25 -12.78 2.05 6.04
N THR A 26 -11.72 2.82 6.21
CA THR A 26 -11.30 3.78 5.18
C THR A 26 -10.79 3.08 3.93
N ILE A 27 -10.05 1.98 4.10
CA ILE A 27 -9.61 1.16 2.96
C ILE A 27 -10.83 0.67 2.17
N HIS A 28 -11.86 0.21 2.86
CA HIS A 28 -13.09 -0.22 2.21
C HIS A 28 -13.73 0.91 1.39
N LEU A 29 -13.70 2.13 1.92
CA LEU A 29 -14.31 3.28 1.24
C LEU A 29 -13.64 3.60 -0.09
N TRP A 30 -12.29 3.59 -0.16
CA TRP A 30 -11.64 3.95 -1.41
C TRP A 30 -11.41 2.76 -2.35
N SER A 31 -11.29 1.56 -1.82
CA SER A 31 -11.06 0.37 -2.65
C SER A 31 -12.34 -0.33 -3.09
N GLY A 32 -13.42 -0.17 -2.33
CA GLY A 32 -14.65 -0.91 -2.56
C GLY A 32 -14.62 -2.33 -2.02
N GLU A 33 -13.52 -2.74 -1.41
CA GLU A 33 -13.32 -4.11 -0.93
C GLU A 33 -13.08 -4.12 0.58
N GLU A 34 -13.43 -5.23 1.22
CA GLU A 34 -13.17 -5.38 2.64
C GLU A 34 -11.69 -5.58 2.93
N ALA A 35 -11.25 -5.09 4.08
CA ALA A 35 -9.86 -5.18 4.50
C ALA A 35 -9.75 -5.60 5.95
N VAL A 36 -8.71 -6.36 6.25
CA VAL A 36 -8.28 -6.65 7.61
C VAL A 36 -6.96 -5.93 7.79
N MET A 37 -6.92 -4.97 8.69
CA MET A 37 -5.75 -4.12 8.88
C MET A 37 -5.65 -3.64 10.32
N SER A 38 -4.42 -3.52 10.82
CA SER A 38 -4.12 -2.99 12.14
C SER A 38 -2.80 -2.24 12.05
N THR A 39 -2.57 -1.30 12.96
CA THR A 39 -1.28 -0.60 13.05
C THR A 39 -0.35 -1.23 14.07
N GLU A 40 -0.63 -2.43 14.53
CA GLU A 40 0.26 -3.14 15.44
C GLU A 40 1.34 -3.88 14.65
N PRO A 41 2.62 -3.73 15.03
CA PRO A 41 3.70 -4.50 14.39
C PRO A 41 3.47 -5.99 14.56
N ASP A 42 3.85 -6.75 13.55
CA ASP A 42 3.71 -8.20 13.47
C ASP A 42 2.27 -8.69 13.32
N SER A 43 1.29 -7.79 13.16
CA SER A 43 -0.08 -8.19 12.85
C SER A 43 -0.19 -8.60 11.38
N GLU A 44 -1.10 -9.51 11.09
CA GLU A 44 -1.36 -9.91 9.71
C GLU A 44 -2.42 -9.01 9.10
N PHE A 45 -2.36 -8.84 7.78
CA PHE A 45 -3.35 -8.06 7.05
C PHE A 45 -3.84 -8.81 5.83
N SER A 46 -5.01 -8.40 5.36
CA SER A 46 -5.64 -8.95 4.15
C SER A 46 -6.36 -7.84 3.42
N LEU A 47 -6.17 -7.77 2.12
CA LEU A 47 -6.81 -6.79 1.25
C LEU A 47 -7.46 -7.52 0.07
N TRP A 48 -8.53 -6.92 -0.48
CA TRP A 48 -9.21 -7.45 -1.66
C TRP A 48 -9.61 -8.92 -1.49
N GLU A 49 -10.36 -9.22 -0.42
CA GLU A 49 -10.87 -10.57 -0.14
C GLU A 49 -9.77 -11.64 -0.17
N ASP A 50 -8.68 -11.37 0.54
CA ASP A 50 -7.50 -12.26 0.66
C ASP A 50 -6.70 -12.42 -0.64
N SER A 51 -6.94 -11.59 -1.65
CA SER A 51 -6.08 -11.56 -2.84
C SER A 51 -4.68 -11.06 -2.50
N ILE A 52 -4.57 -10.19 -1.49
CA ILE A 52 -3.30 -9.69 -0.99
C ILE A 52 -3.27 -9.95 0.50
N VAL A 53 -2.30 -10.74 0.95
CA VAL A 53 -2.11 -11.04 2.36
C VAL A 53 -0.65 -10.81 2.73
N GLY A 54 -0.41 -10.48 3.99
CA GLY A 54 0.93 -10.25 4.46
C GLY A 54 0.99 -9.92 5.93
N LYS A 55 2.11 -9.35 6.34
CA LYS A 55 2.38 -9.01 7.72
C LYS A 55 2.83 -7.56 7.83
N ASN A 56 2.25 -6.83 8.76
CA ASN A 56 2.66 -5.46 9.04
C ASN A 56 3.93 -5.49 9.88
N LEU A 57 4.96 -4.79 9.42
CA LEU A 57 6.27 -4.80 10.09
C LEU A 57 6.54 -3.54 10.89
N GLU A 58 6.26 -2.37 10.32
CA GLU A 58 6.60 -1.10 10.96
C GLU A 58 5.63 -0.01 10.56
N PHE A 59 5.30 0.85 11.51
CA PHE A 59 4.47 2.03 11.29
C PHE A 59 5.10 3.26 11.93
N GLU A 60 5.22 4.33 11.16
CA GLU A 60 5.50 5.66 11.67
C GLU A 60 4.30 6.53 11.33
N PRO A 61 3.50 6.96 12.32
CA PRO A 61 2.27 7.72 12.04
C PRO A 61 2.51 8.89 11.09
N ASN A 62 1.70 8.95 10.04
CA ASN A 62 1.71 9.97 9.00
C ASN A 62 2.99 10.03 8.17
N LYS A 63 3.89 9.06 8.31
CA LYS A 63 5.19 9.10 7.63
C LYS A 63 5.56 7.83 6.88
N LYS A 64 5.38 6.65 7.48
CA LYS A 64 5.90 5.42 6.87
C LYS A 64 5.12 4.19 7.27
N ILE A 65 4.98 3.27 6.30
CA ILE A 65 4.38 1.95 6.49
C ILE A 65 5.32 0.94 5.84
N VAL A 66 5.67 -0.13 6.57
CA VAL A 66 6.48 -1.22 6.03
C VAL A 66 5.71 -2.52 6.22
N GLN A 67 5.55 -3.29 5.15
CA GLN A 67 4.81 -4.54 5.14
C GLN A 67 5.58 -5.62 4.39
N GLN A 68 5.39 -6.87 4.82
CA GLN A 68 5.83 -8.03 4.06
C GLN A 68 4.61 -8.57 3.32
N TRP A 69 4.69 -8.69 2.01
CA TRP A 69 3.61 -9.26 1.20
C TRP A 69 3.96 -10.69 0.86
N TYR A 70 3.00 -11.60 1.00
CA TYR A 70 3.20 -13.02 0.74
C TYR A 70 2.83 -13.36 -0.70
N PHE A 71 3.72 -14.09 -1.35
CA PHE A 71 3.47 -14.66 -2.67
C PHE A 71 3.67 -16.16 -2.57
N GLU A 72 2.75 -16.92 -3.16
CA GLU A 72 2.81 -18.38 -3.12
C GLU A 72 4.12 -18.89 -3.71
N GLY A 73 4.78 -19.80 -2.99
CA GLY A 73 6.02 -20.42 -3.43
C GLY A 73 7.27 -19.56 -3.31
N GLN A 74 7.16 -18.38 -2.73
CA GLN A 74 8.30 -17.48 -2.58
C GLN A 74 9.03 -17.71 -1.26
N GLU A 75 10.35 -17.94 -1.33
CA GLU A 75 11.16 -18.14 -0.14
C GLU A 75 11.65 -16.85 0.49
N GLU A 76 12.06 -15.86 -0.33
CA GLU A 76 12.51 -14.58 0.17
C GLU A 76 11.34 -13.61 0.32
N PRO A 77 11.33 -12.82 1.41
CA PRO A 77 10.22 -11.91 1.64
C PRO A 77 10.16 -10.79 0.60
N SER A 78 8.94 -10.48 0.18
CA SER A 78 8.66 -9.30 -0.64
C SER A 78 8.30 -8.17 0.31
N ILE A 79 9.00 -7.05 0.24
CA ILE A 79 8.84 -5.94 1.18
C ILE A 79 8.25 -4.74 0.47
N VAL A 80 7.18 -4.21 1.05
CA VAL A 80 6.55 -2.96 0.61
C VAL A 80 6.85 -1.88 1.62
N THR A 81 7.41 -0.77 1.16
CA THR A 81 7.64 0.41 1.97
C THR A 81 6.93 1.59 1.33
N ILE A 82 6.07 2.25 2.10
CA ILE A 82 5.38 3.45 1.66
C ILE A 82 5.78 4.59 2.57
N LYS A 83 6.39 5.63 2.00
CA LYS A 83 6.77 6.84 2.74
C LYS A 83 5.89 7.99 2.28
N LEU A 84 5.37 8.75 3.23
CA LEU A 84 4.49 9.87 2.95
C LEU A 84 5.24 11.17 3.16
N HIS A 85 5.38 11.95 2.10
CA HIS A 85 6.06 13.23 2.12
C HIS A 85 5.06 14.35 1.90
N GLU A 86 5.19 15.44 2.65
CA GLU A 86 4.37 16.61 2.41
C GLU A 86 4.66 17.16 1.02
N ASP A 87 3.62 17.53 0.31
CA ASP A 87 3.71 18.13 -1.03
C ASP A 87 2.77 19.32 -1.09
N LYS A 88 3.07 20.28 -1.94
CA LYS A 88 2.22 21.47 -2.08
C LYS A 88 0.80 21.12 -2.54
N ASN A 89 0.62 19.96 -3.19
CA ASN A 89 -0.68 19.49 -3.65
C ASN A 89 -1.31 18.45 -2.71
N GLY A 90 -0.67 18.19 -1.55
CA GLY A 90 -1.14 17.22 -0.57
C GLY A 90 -0.04 16.31 -0.08
N THR A 91 0.07 15.11 -0.65
CA THR A 91 1.06 14.12 -0.27
C THR A 91 1.73 13.53 -1.50
N SER A 92 3.06 13.39 -1.42
CA SER A 92 3.80 12.56 -2.36
C SER A 92 4.06 11.22 -1.67
N ALA A 93 3.39 10.16 -2.12
CA ALA A 93 3.56 8.83 -1.58
C ALA A 93 4.66 8.10 -2.35
N GLU A 94 5.75 7.78 -1.66
CA GLU A 94 6.86 7.05 -2.24
C GLU A 94 6.66 5.57 -1.98
N LEU A 95 6.42 4.81 -3.04
CA LEU A 95 6.26 3.36 -2.97
C LEU A 95 7.54 2.67 -3.39
N ARG A 96 7.98 1.71 -2.58
CA ARG A 96 9.04 0.76 -2.94
C ARG A 96 8.52 -0.65 -2.66
N HIS A 97 8.60 -1.52 -3.66
CA HIS A 97 8.19 -2.91 -3.54
C HIS A 97 9.34 -3.77 -4.04
N SER A 98 10.00 -4.49 -3.14
CA SER A 98 11.19 -5.28 -3.46
C SER A 98 10.88 -6.78 -3.49
N ASN A 99 11.70 -7.52 -4.23
CA ASN A 99 11.61 -8.98 -4.35
C ASN A 99 10.26 -9.45 -4.87
N ILE A 100 9.75 -8.80 -5.92
CA ILE A 100 8.51 -9.24 -6.58
C ILE A 100 8.85 -10.41 -7.49
N PRO A 101 8.11 -11.54 -7.39
CA PRO A 101 8.31 -12.66 -8.33
C PRO A 101 8.15 -12.18 -9.76
N ASP A 102 9.04 -12.64 -10.65
CA ASP A 102 9.05 -12.17 -12.05
C ASP A 102 7.69 -12.38 -12.73
N GLN A 103 7.04 -13.50 -12.47
CA GLN A 103 5.73 -13.81 -13.06
C GLN A 103 4.60 -12.92 -12.53
N ALA A 104 4.78 -12.29 -11.38
CA ALA A 104 3.78 -11.41 -10.79
C ALA A 104 4.05 -9.92 -11.05
N TYR A 105 5.21 -9.59 -11.60
CA TYR A 105 5.66 -8.20 -11.69
C TYR A 105 4.68 -7.30 -12.44
N ASP A 106 4.29 -7.69 -13.65
CA ASP A 106 3.41 -6.84 -14.47
C ASP A 106 2.04 -6.63 -13.82
N ASP A 107 1.49 -7.69 -13.20
CA ASP A 107 0.22 -7.60 -12.48
C ASP A 107 0.34 -6.70 -11.24
N MET A 108 1.46 -6.77 -10.53
CA MET A 108 1.70 -5.93 -9.36
C MET A 108 1.80 -4.46 -9.75
N VAL A 109 2.54 -4.14 -10.80
CA VAL A 109 2.66 -2.76 -11.27
C VAL A 109 1.29 -2.22 -11.69
N ALA A 110 0.52 -2.99 -12.44
CA ALA A 110 -0.83 -2.59 -12.84
C ALA A 110 -1.73 -2.39 -11.60
N GLY A 111 -1.65 -3.29 -10.65
CA GLY A 111 -2.43 -3.19 -9.41
C GLY A 111 -2.09 -1.93 -8.60
N TRP A 112 -0.81 -1.62 -8.44
CA TRP A 112 -0.39 -0.41 -7.75
C TRP A 112 -0.90 0.85 -8.44
N ASN A 113 -0.80 0.90 -9.78
CA ASN A 113 -1.19 2.07 -10.55
C ASN A 113 -2.70 2.27 -10.65
N GLU A 114 -3.48 1.20 -10.66
CA GLU A 114 -4.92 1.27 -10.93
C GLU A 114 -5.77 1.00 -9.70
N GLN A 115 -5.55 -0.13 -9.03
CA GLN A 115 -6.44 -0.60 -7.96
C GLN A 115 -6.04 -0.08 -6.57
N TYR A 116 -4.79 0.24 -6.36
CA TYR A 116 -4.30 0.75 -5.09
C TYR A 116 -4.19 2.27 -5.13
N PHE A 117 -3.05 2.80 -5.59
CA PHE A 117 -2.88 4.26 -5.60
C PHE A 117 -3.76 4.98 -6.59
N GLY A 118 -4.07 4.36 -7.73
CA GLY A 118 -5.01 4.96 -8.68
C GLY A 118 -6.40 5.14 -8.08
N ALA A 119 -6.90 4.13 -7.37
CA ALA A 119 -8.18 4.21 -6.68
C ALA A 119 -8.15 5.25 -5.55
N LEU A 120 -7.03 5.31 -4.83
CA LEU A 120 -6.86 6.28 -3.75
C LEU A 120 -6.82 7.71 -4.29
N GLN A 121 -6.11 7.92 -5.40
CA GLN A 121 -6.07 9.24 -6.06
C GLN A 121 -7.46 9.68 -6.49
N GLU A 122 -8.24 8.76 -7.07
CA GLU A 122 -9.61 9.05 -7.49
C GLU A 122 -10.50 9.39 -6.30
N PHE A 123 -10.35 8.66 -5.20
CA PHE A 123 -11.12 8.90 -3.97
C PHE A 123 -10.93 10.32 -3.44
N TYR A 124 -9.71 10.85 -3.51
CA TYR A 124 -9.41 12.21 -3.05
C TYR A 124 -9.46 13.27 -4.15
N SER A 125 -9.82 12.90 -5.36
CA SER A 125 -10.03 13.87 -6.44
C SER A 125 -11.43 14.48 -6.32
N GLU A 126 -11.57 15.67 -6.83
CA GLU A 126 -12.88 16.34 -6.85
C GLU A 126 -13.46 16.47 -8.22
#